data_87ec3afeb297031f9bfb08d8f5f015ea
#
_entry.id   87ec3afeb297031f9bfb08d8f5f015ea
#
_cell.length_a   1.000
_cell.length_b   1.000
_cell.length_c   1.000
_cell.angle_alpha   90.00
_cell.angle_beta   90.00
_cell.angle_gamma   90.00
#
_symmetry.space_group_name_H-M   'P 1'
#
loop_
_entity.id
_entity.type
_entity.pdbx_description
1 polymer ?
#
loop_
_entity_poly.entity_id
_entity_poly.type
_entity_poly.pdbx_seq_one_letter_code
_entity_poly.pdbx_strand_id
1 'polypeptide(L)'
;MSTSTSRTLFPAIAASAALLLSACSTAPSTNAQAAPAASMNAGNAITGEGLENPAPNVTRNWGELPAGRKWGTTAGIDIDPKDGNVWAYERCSAGGAGGGPVDCDNTPVDPVFKFDRNTGKVLANFGKGVMVTPHGIHVDKDGNVWVTDFAANKEGTKGHQVHKFSPTGEKLMSLGIAGKPGNADGQFNQPNDVIVGPDGSIYVADGHDAQGMTTNDAIQAGLERGATSRISKFSPDGKFIKSWGKIGVRHGEFRTPHALAFDAKGRLWVADRGNHRLEIFDQDGNYLESRYQFSRVSGLFIKGDTLYAIDSESAPLNHPNWRDGVRIGPVDEDRVTAFIAPFDREDRVYQGTAGEGVAVDADGNVYAAEGPNSIVQAGGAFTKYSVK
;
A
#
# COMPACT_ATOMS: atom_id res chain seq x y z
N MET A 1 36.78 14.89 -58.98
CA MET A 1 36.79 13.63 -59.73
C MET A 1 35.63 12.85 -59.16
N SER A 2 34.56 12.95 -59.86
CA SER A 2 33.82 11.99 -60.68
C SER A 2 33.09 10.91 -59.84
N THR A 3 31.87 11.13 -59.48
CA THR A 3 30.57 10.65 -60.02
C THR A 3 30.43 9.15 -60.26
N SER A 4 29.49 8.50 -59.62
CA SER A 4 28.61 7.57 -60.31
C SER A 4 27.36 7.28 -59.45
N THR A 5 26.22 7.73 -60.01
CA THR A 5 24.87 7.35 -59.60
C THR A 5 24.45 6.11 -60.37
N SER A 6 23.87 5.16 -59.67
CA SER A 6 23.20 4.02 -60.34
C SER A 6 21.71 3.96 -59.84
N ARG A 7 20.81 4.23 -60.78
CA ARG A 7 19.33 4.03 -60.64
C ARG A 7 19.03 2.61 -61.06
N THR A 8 18.28 1.89 -60.23
CA THR A 8 17.63 0.62 -60.63
C THR A 8 16.12 0.83 -60.73
N LEU A 9 15.59 0.53 -61.94
CA LEU A 9 14.17 0.51 -62.28
C LEU A 9 13.50 -0.78 -61.74
N PHE A 10 12.28 -0.64 -61.25
CA PHE A 10 11.37 -1.76 -60.97
C PHE A 10 10.36 -1.89 -62.12
N PRO A 11 10.02 -3.09 -62.59
CA PRO A 11 8.93 -3.28 -63.54
C PRO A 11 7.59 -3.45 -62.83
N ALA A 12 6.55 -2.84 -63.43
CA ALA A 12 5.15 -2.98 -63.06
C ALA A 12 4.62 -4.33 -63.50
N ILE A 13 3.93 -5.04 -62.64
CA ILE A 13 3.13 -6.22 -62.98
C ILE A 13 1.67 -5.87 -62.84
N ALA A 14 0.94 -5.96 -63.98
CA ALA A 14 -0.51 -5.82 -64.04
C ALA A 14 -1.17 -7.15 -63.59
N ALA A 15 -2.09 -7.08 -62.67
CA ALA A 15 -2.91 -8.22 -62.24
C ALA A 15 -4.34 -8.03 -62.76
N SER A 16 -4.77 -8.98 -63.54
CA SER A 16 -6.13 -9.06 -64.11
C SER A 16 -7.15 -9.51 -63.07
N ALA A 17 -8.28 -8.80 -62.98
CA ALA A 17 -9.42 -9.16 -62.15
C ALA A 17 -10.28 -10.22 -62.83
N ALA A 18 -10.49 -11.36 -62.18
CA ALA A 18 -11.50 -12.33 -62.57
C ALA A 18 -12.70 -12.21 -61.61
N LEU A 19 -13.86 -11.85 -62.16
CA LEU A 19 -15.15 -11.90 -61.47
C LEU A 19 -15.61 -13.36 -61.32
N LEU A 20 -15.78 -13.81 -60.10
CA LEU A 20 -16.54 -15.02 -59.78
C LEU A 20 -17.87 -14.60 -59.10
N LEU A 21 -18.98 -14.80 -59.82
CA LEU A 21 -20.32 -14.77 -59.27
C LEU A 21 -20.53 -16.04 -58.42
N SER A 22 -20.77 -15.86 -57.12
CA SER A 22 -21.19 -16.93 -56.25
C SER A 22 -22.61 -16.71 -55.77
N ALA A 23 -23.44 -17.74 -55.96
CA ALA A 23 -24.87 -17.75 -55.69
C ALA A 23 -25.17 -17.66 -54.17
N CYS A 24 -26.15 -16.82 -53.84
CA CYS A 24 -26.73 -16.78 -52.48
C CYS A 24 -27.52 -18.05 -52.20
N SER A 25 -27.10 -18.83 -51.19
CA SER A 25 -27.97 -19.80 -50.55
C SER A 25 -28.45 -19.17 -49.24
N THR A 26 -29.77 -19.02 -49.09
CA THR A 26 -30.45 -18.56 -47.88
C THR A 26 -30.48 -19.69 -46.87
N ALA A 27 -29.70 -19.55 -45.80
CA ALA A 27 -29.85 -20.37 -44.57
C ALA A 27 -30.92 -19.75 -43.65
N PRO A 28 -31.71 -20.54 -42.92
CA PRO A 28 -32.73 -20.02 -42.04
C PRO A 28 -32.09 -19.29 -40.82
N SER A 29 -32.56 -18.07 -40.58
CA SER A 29 -32.22 -17.27 -39.44
C SER A 29 -32.80 -17.92 -38.18
N THR A 30 -31.95 -18.56 -37.36
CA THR A 30 -32.28 -18.81 -35.96
C THR A 30 -32.22 -17.48 -35.22
N ASN A 31 -33.37 -16.98 -34.75
CA ASN A 31 -33.42 -15.91 -33.75
C ASN A 31 -32.71 -16.35 -32.48
N ALA A 32 -31.43 -16.10 -32.39
CA ALA A 32 -30.75 -16.07 -31.14
C ALA A 32 -31.22 -14.79 -30.44
N GLN A 33 -32.13 -14.94 -29.52
CA GLN A 33 -32.55 -13.90 -28.59
C GLN A 33 -31.30 -13.50 -27.81
N ALA A 34 -30.75 -12.32 -28.12
CA ALA A 34 -29.65 -11.76 -27.33
C ALA A 34 -30.14 -11.67 -25.89
N ALA A 35 -29.42 -12.33 -25.00
CA ALA A 35 -29.63 -12.16 -23.57
C ALA A 35 -29.59 -10.64 -23.27
N PRO A 36 -30.51 -10.13 -22.41
CA PRO A 36 -30.49 -8.71 -22.08
C PRO A 36 -29.11 -8.37 -21.59
N ALA A 37 -28.46 -7.43 -22.24
CA ALA A 37 -27.23 -6.82 -21.73
C ALA A 37 -27.59 -6.30 -20.34
N ALA A 38 -27.06 -6.94 -19.29
CA ALA A 38 -27.12 -6.37 -17.97
C ALA A 38 -26.55 -4.97 -18.10
N SER A 39 -27.35 -3.96 -17.82
CA SER A 39 -26.89 -2.58 -17.77
C SER A 39 -25.91 -2.53 -16.59
N MET A 40 -24.65 -2.72 -16.88
CA MET A 40 -23.61 -2.47 -15.93
C MET A 40 -23.51 -0.94 -15.81
N ASN A 41 -24.21 -0.37 -14.84
CA ASN A 41 -23.72 0.82 -14.18
C ASN A 41 -22.45 0.39 -13.46
N ALA A 42 -21.39 0.17 -14.20
CA ALA A 42 -20.08 0.00 -13.65
C ALA A 42 -19.71 1.33 -13.01
N GLY A 43 -19.70 1.40 -11.70
CA GLY A 43 -19.26 2.59 -10.99
C GLY A 43 -17.85 2.98 -11.41
N ASN A 44 -17.50 4.23 -11.22
CA ASN A 44 -16.22 4.78 -11.63
C ASN A 44 -15.14 4.48 -10.58
N ALA A 45 -14.19 3.60 -10.89
CA ALA A 45 -13.07 3.28 -10.01
C ALA A 45 -12.15 4.48 -9.69
N ILE A 46 -12.14 5.52 -10.55
CA ILE A 46 -11.30 6.71 -10.38
C ILE A 46 -11.89 7.63 -9.31
N THR A 47 -13.19 7.92 -9.39
CA THR A 47 -13.87 8.89 -8.50
C THR A 47 -14.69 8.24 -7.39
N GLY A 48 -14.99 6.95 -7.49
CA GLY A 48 -15.89 6.23 -6.59
C GLY A 48 -17.37 6.43 -6.91
N GLU A 49 -17.73 7.25 -7.91
CA GLU A 49 -19.13 7.49 -8.28
C GLU A 49 -19.83 6.22 -8.75
N GLY A 50 -21.02 5.98 -8.22
CA GLY A 50 -21.84 4.81 -8.58
C GLY A 50 -21.34 3.49 -7.98
N LEU A 51 -20.25 3.50 -7.20
CA LEU A 51 -19.80 2.36 -6.42
C LEU A 51 -20.49 2.34 -5.04
N GLU A 52 -20.77 1.14 -4.55
CA GLU A 52 -21.34 0.94 -3.21
C GLU A 52 -20.32 1.37 -2.13
N ASN A 53 -20.82 2.00 -1.05
CA ASN A 53 -20.06 2.16 0.19
C ASN A 53 -20.55 1.12 1.22
N PRO A 54 -19.78 0.06 1.48
CA PRO A 54 -20.21 -1.02 2.37
C PRO A 54 -20.15 -0.65 3.86
N ALA A 55 -19.51 0.47 4.23
CA ALA A 55 -19.33 0.90 5.61
C ALA A 55 -19.58 2.43 5.75
N PRO A 56 -20.87 2.85 5.67
CA PRO A 56 -21.21 4.27 5.55
C PRO A 56 -21.12 5.07 6.86
N ASN A 57 -21.06 4.40 8.01
CA ASN A 57 -21.05 5.10 9.30
C ASN A 57 -19.62 5.42 9.72
N VAL A 58 -19.34 6.69 10.03
CA VAL A 58 -17.99 7.18 10.30
C VAL A 58 -17.82 7.55 11.77
N THR A 59 -16.82 6.96 12.41
CA THR A 59 -16.36 7.34 13.76
C THR A 59 -14.92 7.86 13.65
N ARG A 60 -14.76 9.17 13.88
CA ARG A 60 -13.44 9.83 13.87
C ARG A 60 -12.77 9.70 15.22
N ASN A 61 -11.42 9.67 15.20
CA ASN A 61 -10.60 9.52 16.40
C ASN A 61 -11.01 8.31 17.25
N TRP A 62 -11.32 7.21 16.56
CA TRP A 62 -11.63 5.95 17.21
C TRP A 62 -10.41 5.43 17.99
N GLY A 63 -10.67 4.85 19.18
CA GLY A 63 -9.64 4.40 20.11
C GLY A 63 -9.26 5.47 21.14
N GLU A 64 -9.41 5.13 22.42
CA GLU A 64 -9.13 6.02 23.54
C GLU A 64 -7.66 5.93 23.94
N LEU A 65 -6.88 6.96 23.67
CA LEU A 65 -5.48 7.00 24.09
C LEU A 65 -5.35 7.28 25.60
N PRO A 66 -4.34 6.71 26.29
CA PRO A 66 -4.15 6.88 27.73
C PRO A 66 -3.95 8.34 28.14
N ALA A 67 -4.35 8.67 29.38
CA ALA A 67 -4.13 9.98 30.02
C ALA A 67 -4.68 11.18 29.23
N GLY A 68 -5.77 10.98 28.45
CA GLY A 68 -6.37 12.06 27.68
C GLY A 68 -5.53 12.55 26.50
N ARG A 69 -4.53 11.79 26.07
CA ARG A 69 -3.79 12.08 24.83
C ARG A 69 -4.74 12.12 23.66
N LYS A 70 -4.43 12.97 22.72
CA LYS A 70 -5.10 13.00 21.41
C LYS A 70 -4.26 12.21 20.41
N TRP A 71 -4.93 11.64 19.44
CA TRP A 71 -4.25 11.02 18.31
C TRP A 71 -3.31 12.01 17.62
N GLY A 72 -2.07 11.60 17.42
CA GLY A 72 -1.14 12.19 16.47
C GLY A 72 -1.22 11.49 15.13
N THR A 73 -0.19 11.65 14.30
CA THR A 73 -0.10 10.93 13.03
C THR A 73 0.06 9.43 13.26
N THR A 74 -0.59 8.63 12.41
CA THR A 74 -0.41 7.20 12.32
C THR A 74 -0.40 6.80 10.85
N ALA A 75 0.14 5.62 10.52
CA ALA A 75 0.14 5.13 9.14
C ALA A 75 -0.08 3.62 9.06
N GLY A 76 0.01 2.93 10.18
CA GLY A 76 -0.10 1.48 10.22
C GLY A 76 -1.16 0.98 11.18
N ILE A 77 -1.83 -0.08 10.74
CA ILE A 77 -2.87 -0.78 11.47
C ILE A 77 -2.91 -2.24 11.03
N ASP A 78 -3.18 -3.14 11.97
CA ASP A 78 -3.47 -4.54 11.67
C ASP A 78 -4.48 -5.13 12.65
N ILE A 79 -5.09 -6.26 12.29
CA ILE A 79 -6.01 -7.00 13.13
C ILE A 79 -5.30 -8.20 13.73
N ASP A 80 -5.40 -8.35 15.06
CA ASP A 80 -4.85 -9.52 15.75
C ASP A 80 -5.56 -10.79 15.29
N PRO A 81 -4.86 -11.75 14.66
CA PRO A 81 -5.50 -12.96 14.15
C PRO A 81 -6.02 -13.90 15.26
N LYS A 82 -5.59 -13.69 16.52
CA LYS A 82 -6.02 -14.53 17.65
C LYS A 82 -7.33 -14.09 18.27
N ASP A 83 -7.55 -12.78 18.41
CA ASP A 83 -8.71 -12.26 19.15
C ASP A 83 -9.50 -11.20 18.38
N GLY A 84 -9.03 -10.81 17.20
CA GLY A 84 -9.69 -9.86 16.32
C GLY A 84 -9.60 -8.40 16.81
N ASN A 85 -8.80 -8.12 17.82
CA ASN A 85 -8.58 -6.77 18.31
C ASN A 85 -7.65 -5.99 17.36
N VAL A 86 -7.66 -4.67 17.50
CA VAL A 86 -6.98 -3.76 16.59
C VAL A 86 -5.64 -3.33 17.14
N TRP A 87 -4.57 -3.54 16.36
CA TRP A 87 -3.25 -3.01 16.64
C TRP A 87 -2.98 -1.79 15.77
N ALA A 88 -2.46 -0.73 16.37
CA ALA A 88 -2.01 0.46 15.69
C ALA A 88 -0.88 1.13 16.45
N TYR A 89 -0.26 2.11 15.84
CA TYR A 89 0.71 2.97 16.52
C TYR A 89 0.37 4.44 16.31
N GLU A 90 0.95 5.29 17.14
CA GLU A 90 0.92 6.74 17.03
C GLU A 90 2.35 7.25 16.95
N ARG A 91 2.65 8.13 16.00
CA ARG A 91 4.00 8.64 15.73
C ARG A 91 4.47 9.70 16.75
N CYS A 92 3.98 9.64 17.98
CA CYS A 92 4.39 10.50 19.10
C CYS A 92 4.25 12.01 18.85
N SER A 93 3.46 12.41 17.89
CA SER A 93 3.24 13.82 17.53
C SER A 93 2.25 14.55 18.45
N ALA A 94 1.86 13.92 19.55
CA ALA A 94 1.14 14.45 20.71
C ALA A 94 0.14 15.58 20.40
N GLY A 95 -0.95 15.27 19.66
CA GLY A 95 -2.10 16.20 19.55
C GLY A 95 -1.79 17.54 18.90
N GLY A 96 -0.64 17.69 18.27
CA GLY A 96 -0.29 18.89 17.53
C GLY A 96 -1.06 18.96 16.22
N ALA A 97 -1.82 20.02 16.00
CA ALA A 97 -2.29 20.38 14.70
C ALA A 97 -1.07 20.58 13.80
N GLY A 98 -0.88 19.67 12.85
CA GLY A 98 0.05 19.84 11.76
C GLY A 98 1.51 19.51 12.04
N GLY A 99 1.88 18.29 11.76
CA GLY A 99 3.24 17.98 11.34
C GLY A 99 4.39 18.38 12.26
N GLY A 100 4.16 18.31 13.55
CA GLY A 100 5.25 18.35 14.51
C GLY A 100 6.21 17.19 14.22
N PRO A 101 7.47 17.24 14.64
CA PRO A 101 8.44 16.24 14.34
C PRO A 101 7.89 14.87 14.79
N VAL A 102 7.80 13.97 13.84
CA VAL A 102 7.44 12.57 14.05
C VAL A 102 8.66 11.90 14.66
N ASP A 103 8.78 11.97 15.97
CA ASP A 103 9.96 11.52 16.68
C ASP A 103 9.56 10.88 18.01
N CYS A 104 9.49 9.56 18.03
CA CYS A 104 9.22 8.79 19.23
C CYS A 104 10.46 8.58 20.13
N ASP A 105 11.66 8.90 19.64
CA ASP A 105 12.90 8.67 20.40
C ASP A 105 12.97 9.55 21.65
N ASN A 106 12.53 10.82 21.53
CA ASN A 106 12.64 11.82 22.59
C ASN A 106 11.34 12.03 23.38
N THR A 107 10.37 11.15 23.24
CA THR A 107 9.09 11.25 23.97
C THR A 107 8.97 10.18 25.05
N PRO A 108 8.33 10.49 26.20
CA PRO A 108 8.12 9.52 27.27
C PRO A 108 6.93 8.58 27.02
N VAL A 109 6.42 8.50 25.80
CA VAL A 109 5.19 7.77 25.47
C VAL A 109 5.46 6.44 24.80
N ASP A 110 4.58 5.49 25.03
CA ASP A 110 4.54 4.21 24.33
C ASP A 110 3.74 4.38 23.04
N PRO A 111 4.35 4.17 21.86
CA PRO A 111 3.67 4.46 20.60
C PRO A 111 2.77 3.34 20.07
N VAL A 112 2.98 2.08 20.48
CA VAL A 112 2.23 0.93 19.97
C VAL A 112 1.06 0.60 20.89
N PHE A 113 -0.10 0.37 20.31
CA PHE A 113 -1.36 0.12 21.05
C PHE A 113 -2.08 -1.11 20.51
N LYS A 114 -2.69 -1.85 21.43
CA LYS A 114 -3.78 -2.79 21.13
C LYS A 114 -5.08 -2.22 21.68
N PHE A 115 -6.11 -2.19 20.85
CA PHE A 115 -7.44 -1.71 21.23
C PHE A 115 -8.46 -2.85 21.19
N ASP A 116 -9.34 -2.88 22.17
CA ASP A 116 -10.56 -3.67 22.09
C ASP A 116 -11.42 -3.17 20.93
N ARG A 117 -11.72 -4.05 19.97
CA ARG A 117 -12.41 -3.69 18.71
C ARG A 117 -13.83 -3.15 18.91
N ASN A 118 -14.49 -3.50 20.04
CA ASN A 118 -15.85 -3.13 20.32
C ASN A 118 -15.94 -1.78 21.07
N THR A 119 -15.01 -1.56 22.00
CA THR A 119 -15.04 -0.41 22.90
C THR A 119 -14.03 0.67 22.56
N GLY A 120 -12.98 0.37 21.78
CA GLY A 120 -11.87 1.29 21.54
C GLY A 120 -10.94 1.50 22.74
N LYS A 121 -11.09 0.72 23.81
CA LYS A 121 -10.23 0.83 25.00
C LYS A 121 -8.90 0.15 24.78
N VAL A 122 -7.83 0.74 25.32
CA VAL A 122 -6.48 0.17 25.24
C VAL A 122 -6.39 -1.10 26.06
N LEU A 123 -5.91 -2.19 25.45
CA LEU A 123 -5.64 -3.48 26.06
C LEU A 123 -4.12 -3.68 26.32
N ALA A 124 -3.27 -3.12 25.45
CA ALA A 124 -1.81 -3.12 25.61
C ALA A 124 -1.23 -1.83 25.03
N ASN A 125 -0.11 -1.37 25.62
CA ASN A 125 0.61 -0.19 25.16
C ASN A 125 2.09 -0.32 25.51
N PHE A 126 2.99 -0.16 24.51
CA PHE A 126 4.43 -0.34 24.70
C PHE A 126 5.24 0.35 23.59
N GLY A 127 6.57 0.22 23.66
CA GLY A 127 7.52 0.62 22.62
C GLY A 127 8.25 1.93 22.89
N LYS A 128 8.05 2.53 24.08
CA LYS A 128 8.75 3.74 24.51
C LYS A 128 10.26 3.64 24.31
N GLY A 129 10.83 4.64 23.64
CA GLY A 129 12.27 4.79 23.46
C GLY A 129 12.93 3.73 22.56
N VAL A 130 12.16 2.87 21.89
CA VAL A 130 12.70 1.85 21.00
C VAL A 130 12.81 2.37 19.57
N MET A 131 11.80 3.08 19.07
CA MET A 131 11.67 3.53 17.71
C MET A 131 11.78 5.05 17.58
N VAL A 132 12.13 5.51 16.39
CA VAL A 132 12.13 6.92 16.00
C VAL A 132 10.83 7.27 15.29
N THR A 133 10.56 6.60 14.17
CA THR A 133 9.40 6.87 13.32
C THR A 133 8.73 5.57 12.90
N PRO A 134 7.81 5.01 13.69
CA PRO A 134 7.07 3.81 13.30
C PRO A 134 6.28 4.07 12.01
N HIS A 135 6.31 3.09 11.07
CA HIS A 135 5.68 3.24 9.75
C HIS A 135 4.74 2.09 9.37
N GLY A 136 5.21 0.87 9.18
CA GLY A 136 4.38 -0.31 8.96
C GLY A 136 4.16 -1.10 10.26
N ILE A 137 3.05 -1.80 10.37
CA ILE A 137 2.75 -2.71 11.48
C ILE A 137 2.08 -3.98 10.97
N HIS A 138 2.51 -5.12 11.50
CA HIS A 138 1.92 -6.42 11.20
C HIS A 138 1.83 -7.27 12.47
N VAL A 139 0.76 -8.06 12.57
CA VAL A 139 0.58 -9.02 13.67
C VAL A 139 0.66 -10.43 13.11
N ASP A 140 1.68 -11.17 13.49
CA ASP A 140 1.88 -12.53 13.00
C ASP A 140 0.86 -13.52 13.63
N LYS A 141 0.78 -14.74 13.06
CA LYS A 141 -0.14 -15.78 13.53
C LYS A 141 0.00 -16.14 15.02
N ASP A 142 1.16 -15.84 15.62
CA ASP A 142 1.46 -16.10 17.02
C ASP A 142 1.09 -14.90 17.91
N GLY A 143 0.61 -13.80 17.33
CA GLY A 143 0.22 -12.56 18.00
C GLY A 143 1.40 -11.63 18.27
N ASN A 144 2.60 -11.91 17.74
CA ASN A 144 3.72 -10.99 17.86
C ASN A 144 3.52 -9.81 16.92
N VAL A 145 3.96 -8.63 17.37
CA VAL A 145 3.78 -7.36 16.67
C VAL A 145 5.09 -6.97 16.01
N TRP A 146 5.04 -6.78 14.71
CA TRP A 146 6.16 -6.32 13.90
C TRP A 146 5.94 -4.86 13.52
N VAL A 147 6.96 -4.03 13.68
CA VAL A 147 6.89 -2.60 13.36
C VAL A 147 8.14 -2.19 12.61
N THR A 148 7.99 -1.47 11.50
CA THR A 148 9.11 -0.84 10.81
C THR A 148 9.42 0.50 11.46
N ASP A 149 10.70 0.81 11.61
CA ASP A 149 11.23 2.10 12.09
C ASP A 149 11.91 2.82 10.93
N PHE A 150 11.20 3.75 10.36
CA PHE A 150 11.44 4.35 9.04
C PHE A 150 12.70 5.20 8.97
N ALA A 151 12.95 6.08 9.95
CA ALA A 151 13.98 7.10 9.88
C ALA A 151 14.97 6.99 11.03
N ALA A 152 16.23 7.41 10.81
CA ALA A 152 17.22 7.49 11.87
C ALA A 152 16.95 8.64 12.83
N ASN A 153 17.33 8.45 14.11
CA ASN A 153 17.47 9.55 15.03
C ASN A 153 18.71 10.42 14.70
N LYS A 154 18.78 11.59 15.29
CA LYS A 154 19.88 12.55 15.05
C LYS A 154 21.25 11.97 15.36
N GLU A 155 21.33 11.11 16.37
CA GLU A 155 22.58 10.48 16.85
C GLU A 155 23.01 9.30 15.96
N GLY A 156 22.17 8.84 15.01
CA GLY A 156 22.45 7.69 14.14
C GLY A 156 22.53 6.36 14.90
N THR A 157 21.76 6.22 15.98
CA THR A 157 21.78 5.04 16.87
C THR A 157 20.51 4.23 16.84
N LYS A 158 19.42 4.73 16.19
CA LYS A 158 18.12 4.08 16.03
C LYS A 158 17.56 4.36 14.66
N GLY A 159 16.57 3.58 14.26
CA GLY A 159 15.88 3.71 12.97
C GLY A 159 16.50 2.89 11.84
N HIS A 160 15.85 2.88 10.69
CA HIS A 160 16.12 2.01 9.55
C HIS A 160 16.12 0.52 9.95
N GLN A 161 15.18 0.14 10.81
CA GLN A 161 15.06 -1.21 11.35
C GLN A 161 13.62 -1.74 11.25
N VAL A 162 13.49 -3.05 11.44
CA VAL A 162 12.23 -3.72 11.74
C VAL A 162 12.34 -4.35 13.10
N HIS A 163 11.37 -4.12 13.98
CA HIS A 163 11.31 -4.68 15.31
C HIS A 163 10.18 -5.68 15.46
N LYS A 164 10.45 -6.81 16.13
CA LYS A 164 9.46 -7.78 16.57
C LYS A 164 9.27 -7.64 18.07
N PHE A 165 8.01 -7.55 18.51
CA PHE A 165 7.63 -7.55 19.92
C PHE A 165 6.71 -8.72 20.24
N SER A 166 6.76 -9.19 21.48
CA SER A 166 5.71 -10.05 22.02
C SER A 166 4.39 -9.27 22.15
N PRO A 167 3.25 -9.95 22.32
CA PRO A 167 1.96 -9.26 22.57
C PRO A 167 1.97 -8.36 23.82
N THR A 168 2.93 -8.54 24.69
CA THR A 168 3.10 -7.76 25.95
C THR A 168 4.20 -6.70 25.85
N GLY A 169 4.84 -6.53 24.68
CA GLY A 169 5.81 -5.47 24.42
C GLY A 169 7.27 -5.82 24.68
N GLU A 170 7.61 -7.08 24.95
CA GLU A 170 9.01 -7.51 25.00
C GLU A 170 9.59 -7.49 23.57
N LYS A 171 10.74 -6.81 23.39
CA LYS A 171 11.43 -6.80 22.10
C LYS A 171 12.15 -8.12 21.85
N LEU A 172 11.67 -8.89 20.90
CA LEU A 172 12.15 -10.24 20.58
C LEU A 172 13.24 -10.25 19.50
N MET A 173 13.17 -9.33 18.53
CA MET A 173 14.08 -9.29 17.39
C MET A 173 14.19 -7.86 16.83
N SER A 174 15.32 -7.58 16.18
CA SER A 174 15.49 -6.42 15.33
C SER A 174 16.24 -6.83 14.06
N LEU A 175 15.75 -6.39 12.89
CA LEU A 175 16.41 -6.53 11.60
C LEU A 175 16.94 -5.17 11.16
N GLY A 176 17.97 -5.15 10.31
CA GLY A 176 18.62 -3.91 9.89
C GLY A 176 19.71 -3.45 10.84
N ILE A 177 20.43 -2.39 10.48
CA ILE A 177 21.51 -1.80 11.30
C ILE A 177 21.02 -0.48 11.88
N ALA A 178 20.94 -0.42 13.22
CA ALA A 178 20.40 0.74 13.93
C ALA A 178 21.03 2.06 13.49
N GLY A 179 20.20 3.01 13.07
CA GLY A 179 20.57 4.35 12.64
C GLY A 179 21.38 4.46 11.36
N LYS A 180 21.57 3.35 10.62
CA LYS A 180 22.41 3.32 9.42
C LYS A 180 21.59 2.93 8.19
N PRO A 181 21.16 3.90 7.37
CA PRO A 181 20.56 3.60 6.09
C PRO A 181 21.54 2.89 5.17
N GLY A 182 21.05 1.97 4.34
CA GLY A 182 21.89 1.28 3.38
C GLY A 182 21.12 0.32 2.49
N ASN A 183 21.74 -0.09 1.39
CA ASN A 183 21.21 -0.99 0.38
C ASN A 183 21.93 -2.34 0.30
N ALA A 184 22.87 -2.62 1.20
CA ALA A 184 23.50 -3.93 1.30
C ALA A 184 22.54 -4.98 1.87
N ASP A 185 22.93 -6.23 1.79
CA ASP A 185 22.16 -7.36 2.31
C ASP A 185 21.86 -7.19 3.82
N GLY A 186 20.58 -7.29 4.16
CA GLY A 186 20.11 -7.13 5.56
C GLY A 186 20.08 -5.70 6.09
N GLN A 187 20.45 -4.69 5.29
CA GLN A 187 20.25 -3.27 5.63
C GLN A 187 18.92 -2.77 5.08
N PHE A 188 18.45 -1.64 5.61
CA PHE A 188 17.28 -0.93 5.09
C PHE A 188 17.59 0.55 4.87
N ASN A 189 16.86 1.14 3.93
CA ASN A 189 16.82 2.58 3.74
C ASN A 189 15.37 3.04 3.64
N GLN A 190 14.80 3.42 4.77
CA GLN A 190 13.39 3.78 4.94
C GLN A 190 12.43 2.61 4.69
N PRO A 191 12.45 1.57 5.56
CA PRO A 191 11.52 0.45 5.46
C PRO A 191 10.08 0.92 5.69
N ASN A 192 9.20 0.57 4.74
CA ASN A 192 7.80 0.99 4.74
C ASN A 192 6.92 0.01 5.51
N ASP A 193 7.02 -1.26 5.17
CA ASP A 193 6.12 -2.27 5.70
C ASP A 193 6.82 -3.61 5.91
N VAL A 194 6.23 -4.45 6.73
CA VAL A 194 6.70 -5.79 7.06
C VAL A 194 5.51 -6.76 7.14
N ILE A 195 5.70 -7.97 6.61
CA ILE A 195 4.71 -9.05 6.74
C ILE A 195 5.41 -10.39 6.94
N VAL A 196 4.78 -11.29 7.69
CA VAL A 196 5.22 -12.67 7.85
C VAL A 196 4.43 -13.58 6.92
N GLY A 197 5.13 -14.28 6.05
CA GLY A 197 4.53 -15.19 5.09
C GLY A 197 4.02 -16.49 5.71
N PRO A 198 3.27 -17.30 4.93
CA PRO A 198 2.71 -18.58 5.40
C PRO A 198 3.77 -19.58 5.89
N ASP A 199 4.98 -19.53 5.33
CA ASP A 199 6.14 -20.34 5.72
C ASP A 199 6.91 -19.79 6.92
N GLY A 200 6.48 -18.65 7.47
CA GLY A 200 7.15 -17.93 8.55
C GLY A 200 8.28 -17.02 8.09
N SER A 201 8.61 -16.99 6.80
CA SER A 201 9.58 -16.02 6.25
C SER A 201 9.07 -14.59 6.45
N ILE A 202 10.00 -13.66 6.66
CA ILE A 202 9.72 -12.25 6.90
C ILE A 202 10.00 -11.48 5.61
N TYR A 203 9.06 -10.67 5.18
CA TYR A 203 9.18 -9.82 3.99
C TYR A 203 9.10 -8.36 4.40
N VAL A 204 10.04 -7.55 3.90
CA VAL A 204 10.13 -6.13 4.21
C VAL A 204 10.13 -5.32 2.92
N ALA A 205 9.21 -4.38 2.80
CA ALA A 205 9.19 -3.37 1.75
C ALA A 205 10.09 -2.21 2.17
N ASP A 206 11.08 -1.87 1.34
CA ASP A 206 12.14 -0.91 1.66
C ASP A 206 12.35 0.10 0.55
N GLY A 207 12.44 1.40 0.89
CA GLY A 207 12.73 2.47 -0.06
C GLY A 207 11.63 3.52 -0.25
N HIS A 208 11.18 4.16 0.81
CA HIS A 208 10.11 5.17 0.77
C HIS A 208 10.46 6.40 -0.08
N ASP A 209 11.69 6.83 -0.06
CA ASP A 209 12.13 8.07 -0.72
C ASP A 209 12.13 7.96 -2.27
N ALA A 210 12.05 6.76 -2.82
CA ALA A 210 12.02 6.53 -4.26
C ALA A 210 10.78 7.11 -4.97
N GLN A 211 9.70 7.42 -4.25
CA GLN A 211 8.50 8.02 -4.85
C GLN A 211 8.75 9.38 -5.50
N GLY A 212 9.67 10.16 -4.97
CA GLY A 212 10.09 11.46 -5.54
C GLY A 212 11.05 11.38 -6.72
N MET A 213 11.59 10.18 -7.00
CA MET A 213 12.61 9.98 -8.04
C MET A 213 11.95 9.73 -9.40
N THR A 214 11.49 10.81 -10.05
CA THR A 214 10.74 10.75 -11.30
C THR A 214 11.57 11.00 -12.56
N THR A 215 12.82 11.38 -12.41
CA THR A 215 13.77 11.62 -13.52
C THR A 215 15.01 10.75 -13.36
N ASN A 216 15.74 10.52 -14.47
CA ASN A 216 16.98 9.77 -14.42
C ASN A 216 18.01 10.42 -13.49
N ASP A 217 18.11 11.73 -13.49
CA ASP A 217 19.04 12.45 -12.61
C ASP A 217 18.66 12.29 -11.13
N ALA A 218 17.36 12.34 -10.80
CA ALA A 218 16.87 12.11 -9.45
C ALA A 218 17.14 10.68 -9.00
N ILE A 219 16.94 9.69 -9.88
CA ILE A 219 17.25 8.28 -9.61
C ILE A 219 18.75 8.10 -9.37
N GLN A 220 19.59 8.64 -10.26
CA GLN A 220 21.04 8.53 -10.13
C GLN A 220 21.54 9.17 -8.82
N ALA A 221 21.11 10.39 -8.52
CA ALA A 221 21.43 11.06 -7.28
C ALA A 221 20.90 10.30 -6.03
N GLY A 222 19.75 9.63 -6.14
CA GLY A 222 19.22 8.75 -5.11
C GLY A 222 20.12 7.55 -4.86
N LEU A 223 20.50 6.84 -5.91
CA LEU A 223 21.38 5.67 -5.84
C LEU A 223 22.74 5.99 -5.21
N GLU A 224 23.31 7.15 -5.51
CA GLU A 224 24.56 7.64 -4.92
C GLU A 224 24.45 7.89 -3.40
N ARG A 225 23.25 8.17 -2.89
CA ARG A 225 22.94 8.29 -1.47
C ARG A 225 22.49 6.97 -0.82
N GLY A 226 22.55 5.85 -1.55
CA GLY A 226 22.13 4.55 -1.05
C GLY A 226 20.60 4.34 -1.05
N ALA A 227 19.85 5.11 -1.85
CA ALA A 227 18.43 4.88 -2.02
C ALA A 227 18.17 3.48 -2.60
N THR A 228 17.06 2.89 -2.20
CA THR A 228 16.63 1.58 -2.66
C THR A 228 15.14 1.57 -2.95
N SER A 229 14.64 0.54 -3.59
CA SER A 229 13.22 0.27 -3.76
C SER A 229 13.07 -1.23 -4.03
N ARG A 230 12.87 -2.00 -2.97
CA ARG A 230 12.97 -3.46 -3.03
C ARG A 230 12.10 -4.15 -1.98
N ILE A 231 11.94 -5.45 -2.16
CA ILE A 231 11.46 -6.36 -1.13
C ILE A 231 12.63 -7.21 -0.65
N SER A 232 12.81 -7.30 0.67
CA SER A 232 13.82 -8.14 1.31
C SER A 232 13.15 -9.30 2.03
N LYS A 233 13.63 -10.53 1.81
CA LYS A 233 13.16 -11.76 2.45
C LYS A 233 14.17 -12.24 3.48
N PHE A 234 13.68 -12.59 4.68
CA PHE A 234 14.44 -13.17 5.77
C PHE A 234 13.82 -14.47 6.23
N SER A 235 14.62 -15.36 6.80
CA SER A 235 14.13 -16.55 7.48
C SER A 235 13.40 -16.20 8.80
N PRO A 236 12.62 -17.13 9.37
CA PRO A 236 11.92 -16.90 10.64
C PRO A 236 12.81 -16.49 11.82
N ASP A 237 14.10 -16.87 11.79
CA ASP A 237 15.11 -16.49 12.78
C ASP A 237 15.86 -15.19 12.43
N GLY A 238 15.40 -14.46 11.39
CA GLY A 238 15.91 -13.13 11.03
C GLY A 238 17.18 -13.12 10.17
N LYS A 239 17.60 -14.26 9.60
CA LYS A 239 18.72 -14.28 8.67
C LYS A 239 18.27 -13.83 7.27
N PHE A 240 19.05 -12.94 6.66
CA PHE A 240 18.81 -12.51 5.29
C PHE A 240 18.89 -13.69 4.32
N ILE A 241 17.91 -13.79 3.43
CA ILE A 241 17.85 -14.81 2.38
C ILE A 241 18.18 -14.19 1.03
N LYS A 242 17.38 -13.17 0.64
CA LYS A 242 17.51 -12.48 -0.66
C LYS A 242 16.73 -11.18 -0.66
N SER A 243 16.95 -10.37 -1.68
CA SER A 243 16.08 -9.26 -2.04
C SER A 243 15.84 -9.22 -3.54
N TRP A 244 14.75 -8.58 -3.95
CA TRP A 244 14.45 -8.28 -5.35
C TRP A 244 13.83 -6.91 -5.49
N GLY A 245 13.89 -6.37 -6.70
CA GLY A 245 13.47 -5.03 -7.01
C GLY A 245 14.63 -4.03 -7.02
N LYS A 246 14.35 -2.93 -7.65
CA LYS A 246 15.18 -1.71 -7.72
C LYS A 246 14.30 -0.54 -8.09
N ILE A 247 14.83 0.67 -8.01
CA ILE A 247 14.10 1.88 -8.44
C ILE A 247 13.84 1.79 -9.94
N GLY A 248 12.56 1.82 -10.34
CA GLY A 248 12.16 1.75 -11.74
C GLY A 248 10.66 1.57 -11.94
N VAL A 249 10.27 1.30 -13.20
CA VAL A 249 8.87 1.22 -13.65
C VAL A 249 8.50 -0.11 -14.32
N ARG A 250 9.47 -1.01 -14.57
CA ARG A 250 9.21 -2.32 -15.16
C ARG A 250 8.61 -3.26 -14.12
N HIS A 251 8.12 -4.40 -14.56
CA HIS A 251 7.69 -5.45 -13.63
C HIS A 251 8.86 -5.89 -12.74
N GLY A 252 8.60 -5.98 -11.44
CA GLY A 252 9.63 -6.26 -10.44
C GLY A 252 10.57 -5.09 -10.11
N GLU A 253 10.38 -3.90 -10.69
CA GLU A 253 10.99 -2.64 -10.28
C GLU A 253 9.95 -1.80 -9.55
N PHE A 254 10.35 -1.02 -8.55
CA PHE A 254 9.41 -0.27 -7.73
C PHE A 254 9.76 1.21 -7.65
N ARG A 255 8.74 2.03 -7.40
CA ARG A 255 8.85 3.39 -6.90
C ARG A 255 8.06 3.50 -5.61
N THR A 256 8.70 3.17 -4.49
CA THR A 256 8.09 3.06 -3.18
C THR A 256 7.16 1.85 -3.04
N PRO A 257 7.69 0.65 -2.83
CA PRO A 257 6.90 -0.47 -2.34
C PRO A 257 6.43 -0.12 -0.93
N HIS A 258 5.14 0.21 -0.75
CA HIS A 258 4.66 0.88 0.45
C HIS A 258 3.92 -0.05 1.41
N ALA A 259 3.17 -1.01 0.90
CA ALA A 259 2.45 -1.98 1.73
C ALA A 259 2.54 -3.38 1.14
N LEU A 260 2.40 -4.37 2.01
CA LEU A 260 2.46 -5.80 1.71
C LEU A 260 1.22 -6.52 2.21
N ALA A 261 0.75 -7.50 1.47
CA ALA A 261 -0.28 -8.43 1.92
C ALA A 261 -0.03 -9.83 1.32
N PHE A 262 -0.47 -10.88 2.02
CA PHE A 262 -0.59 -12.22 1.45
C PHE A 262 -2.04 -12.57 1.20
N ASP A 263 -2.32 -13.18 0.05
CA ASP A 263 -3.62 -13.77 -0.20
C ASP A 263 -3.68 -15.26 0.24
N ALA A 264 -4.87 -15.84 0.17
CA ALA A 264 -5.08 -17.23 0.55
C ALA A 264 -4.33 -18.25 -0.33
N LYS A 265 -3.85 -17.83 -1.51
CA LYS A 265 -3.02 -18.63 -2.42
C LYS A 265 -1.53 -18.53 -2.08
N GLY A 266 -1.16 -17.75 -1.07
CA GLY A 266 0.23 -17.49 -0.67
C GLY A 266 0.98 -16.59 -1.63
N ARG A 267 0.28 -15.77 -2.44
CA ARG A 267 0.90 -14.77 -3.30
C ARG A 267 1.15 -13.49 -2.51
N LEU A 268 2.33 -12.91 -2.68
CA LEU A 268 2.71 -11.64 -2.07
C LEU A 268 2.22 -10.48 -2.96
N TRP A 269 1.39 -9.63 -2.40
CA TRP A 269 0.92 -8.39 -3.00
C TRP A 269 1.75 -7.22 -2.52
N VAL A 270 2.21 -6.39 -3.44
CA VAL A 270 3.04 -5.22 -3.17
C VAL A 270 2.34 -3.99 -3.71
N ALA A 271 2.05 -3.03 -2.86
CA ALA A 271 1.60 -1.71 -3.26
C ALA A 271 2.79 -0.89 -3.77
N ASP A 272 3.00 -0.85 -5.08
CA ASP A 272 4.01 -0.03 -5.74
C ASP A 272 3.47 1.39 -5.94
N ARG A 273 3.41 2.13 -4.81
CA ARG A 273 2.69 3.40 -4.65
C ARG A 273 3.08 4.45 -5.68
N GLY A 274 4.38 4.64 -5.90
CA GLY A 274 4.87 5.64 -6.82
C GLY A 274 4.65 5.30 -8.30
N ASN A 275 4.35 4.04 -8.63
CA ASN A 275 3.99 3.58 -9.97
C ASN A 275 2.47 3.37 -10.14
N HIS A 276 1.67 3.68 -9.12
CA HIS A 276 0.20 3.61 -9.14
C HIS A 276 -0.33 2.22 -9.53
N ARG A 277 0.27 1.17 -8.97
CA ARG A 277 -0.10 -0.21 -9.26
C ARG A 277 0.09 -1.13 -8.06
N LEU A 278 -0.51 -2.30 -8.13
CA LEU A 278 -0.17 -3.43 -7.29
C LEU A 278 0.63 -4.42 -8.13
N GLU A 279 1.71 -4.95 -7.60
CA GLU A 279 2.44 -6.06 -8.20
C GLU A 279 2.32 -7.30 -7.32
N ILE A 280 2.15 -8.45 -7.95
CA ILE A 280 1.89 -9.72 -7.29
C ILE A 280 3.01 -10.69 -7.64
N PHE A 281 3.57 -11.32 -6.60
CA PHE A 281 4.70 -12.23 -6.69
C PHE A 281 4.38 -13.57 -6.02
N ASP A 282 5.11 -14.60 -6.39
CA ASP A 282 5.21 -15.78 -5.54
C ASP A 282 6.11 -15.51 -4.32
N GLN A 283 6.20 -16.48 -3.40
CA GLN A 283 7.01 -16.33 -2.19
C GLN A 283 8.54 -16.29 -2.46
N ASP A 284 8.95 -16.62 -3.68
CA ASP A 284 10.34 -16.53 -4.13
C ASP A 284 10.65 -15.25 -4.88
N GLY A 285 9.68 -14.34 -5.00
CA GLY A 285 9.83 -13.03 -5.64
C GLY A 285 9.76 -13.10 -7.17
N ASN A 286 9.25 -14.19 -7.74
CA ASN A 286 8.95 -14.23 -9.16
C ASN A 286 7.67 -13.45 -9.44
N TYR A 287 7.73 -12.53 -10.40
CA TYR A 287 6.58 -11.73 -10.82
C TYR A 287 5.49 -12.61 -11.43
N LEU A 288 4.24 -12.37 -11.03
CA LEU A 288 3.06 -13.08 -11.53
C LEU A 288 2.15 -12.17 -12.36
N GLU A 289 1.71 -11.04 -11.80
CA GLU A 289 0.79 -10.12 -12.46
C GLU A 289 0.81 -8.72 -11.83
N SER A 290 0.16 -7.74 -12.48
CA SER A 290 -0.06 -6.39 -11.96
C SER A 290 -1.54 -6.01 -12.00
N ARG A 291 -1.95 -5.12 -11.07
CA ARG A 291 -3.28 -4.51 -11.00
C ARG A 291 -3.15 -3.00 -11.07
N TYR A 292 -4.02 -2.36 -11.84
CA TYR A 292 -3.94 -0.91 -12.12
C TYR A 292 -5.19 -0.13 -11.69
N GLN A 293 -6.28 -0.83 -11.29
CA GLN A 293 -7.56 -0.20 -10.94
C GLN A 293 -7.59 0.40 -9.52
N PHE A 294 -6.56 0.14 -8.71
CA PHE A 294 -6.58 0.49 -7.28
C PHE A 294 -5.87 1.80 -6.95
N SER A 295 -5.32 2.50 -7.94
CA SER A 295 -4.71 3.83 -7.78
C SER A 295 -3.34 3.83 -7.08
N ARG A 296 -3.06 4.92 -6.37
CA ARG A 296 -1.83 5.20 -5.62
C ARG A 296 -1.92 4.59 -4.20
N VAL A 297 -1.83 3.28 -4.13
CA VAL A 297 -2.11 2.53 -2.91
C VAL A 297 -1.03 2.73 -1.86
N SER A 298 -1.41 3.15 -0.65
CA SER A 298 -0.56 3.28 0.53
C SER A 298 -0.67 2.07 1.46
N GLY A 299 -1.85 1.50 1.63
CA GLY A 299 -2.08 0.35 2.50
C GLY A 299 -2.91 -0.74 1.82
N LEU A 300 -2.65 -1.98 2.19
CA LEU A 300 -3.33 -3.17 1.71
C LEU A 300 -3.87 -4.02 2.86
N PHE A 301 -5.06 -4.56 2.69
CA PHE A 301 -5.60 -5.62 3.54
C PHE A 301 -6.39 -6.62 2.68
N ILE A 302 -6.15 -7.89 2.88
CA ILE A 302 -6.90 -8.95 2.19
C ILE A 302 -7.68 -9.75 3.23
N LYS A 303 -9.02 -9.80 3.05
CA LYS A 303 -9.93 -10.58 3.88
C LYS A 303 -10.67 -11.60 3.00
N GLY A 304 -10.30 -12.86 3.12
CA GLY A 304 -10.80 -13.90 2.21
C GLY A 304 -10.47 -13.58 0.75
N ASP A 305 -11.49 -13.47 -0.09
CA ASP A 305 -11.35 -13.16 -1.51
C ASP A 305 -11.50 -11.66 -1.83
N THR A 306 -11.47 -10.81 -0.81
CA THR A 306 -11.68 -9.36 -0.96
C THR A 306 -10.42 -8.59 -0.60
N LEU A 307 -9.97 -7.75 -1.54
CA LEU A 307 -8.90 -6.78 -1.40
C LEU A 307 -9.46 -5.43 -0.97
N TYR A 308 -8.84 -4.82 0.03
CA TYR A 308 -9.03 -3.45 0.46
C TYR A 308 -7.72 -2.69 0.24
N ALA A 309 -7.77 -1.66 -0.58
CA ALA A 309 -6.61 -0.86 -0.96
C ALA A 309 -6.89 0.61 -0.65
N ILE A 310 -6.15 1.18 0.29
CA ILE A 310 -6.31 2.58 0.67
C ILE A 310 -5.32 3.46 -0.10
N ASP A 311 -5.86 4.51 -0.71
CA ASP A 311 -5.12 5.57 -1.38
C ASP A 311 -5.20 6.82 -0.50
N SER A 312 -4.07 7.28 0.01
CA SER A 312 -3.98 8.43 0.91
C SER A 312 -3.53 9.71 0.24
N GLU A 313 -2.98 9.63 -0.98
CA GLU A 313 -2.21 10.73 -1.57
C GLU A 313 -2.56 11.05 -3.02
N SER A 314 -3.59 10.47 -3.61
CA SER A 314 -4.07 10.92 -4.91
C SER A 314 -4.55 12.35 -4.81
N ALA A 315 -3.84 13.22 -5.51
CA ALA A 315 -4.04 14.66 -5.53
C ALA A 315 -3.66 15.18 -6.92
N PRO A 316 -3.99 16.43 -7.26
CA PRO A 316 -3.71 16.97 -8.59
C PRO A 316 -2.25 16.87 -9.04
N LEU A 317 -1.29 16.86 -8.11
CA LEU A 317 0.14 16.77 -8.43
C LEU A 317 0.65 15.32 -8.48
N ASN A 318 0.06 14.40 -7.69
CA ASN A 318 0.59 13.03 -7.56
C ASN A 318 -0.12 12.04 -8.45
N HIS A 319 -1.43 12.15 -8.59
CA HIS A 319 -2.25 11.26 -9.40
C HIS A 319 -3.51 12.00 -9.88
N PRO A 320 -3.40 12.87 -10.91
CA PRO A 320 -4.49 13.73 -11.35
C PRO A 320 -5.76 12.95 -11.67
N ASN A 321 -6.91 13.53 -11.31
CA ASN A 321 -8.27 12.99 -11.53
C ASN A 321 -8.65 11.78 -10.69
N TRP A 322 -7.75 11.18 -9.95
CA TRP A 322 -8.08 10.11 -9.02
C TRP A 322 -8.45 10.67 -7.65
N ARG A 323 -9.49 10.11 -7.07
CA ARG A 323 -9.92 10.41 -5.70
C ARG A 323 -9.24 9.44 -4.74
N ASP A 324 -8.70 9.96 -3.65
CA ASP A 324 -8.27 9.17 -2.51
C ASP A 324 -9.44 8.47 -1.81
N GLY A 325 -9.16 7.41 -1.06
CA GLY A 325 -10.18 6.59 -0.40
C GLY A 325 -9.82 5.11 -0.41
N VAL A 326 -10.73 4.28 0.10
CA VAL A 326 -10.56 2.82 0.12
C VAL A 326 -11.27 2.20 -1.08
N ARG A 327 -10.49 1.61 -1.98
CA ARG A 327 -10.99 0.82 -3.11
C ARG A 327 -11.09 -0.63 -2.71
N ILE A 328 -12.22 -1.25 -3.01
CA ILE A 328 -12.52 -2.62 -2.61
C ILE A 328 -12.85 -3.42 -3.87
N GLY A 329 -12.29 -4.61 -3.98
CA GLY A 329 -12.53 -5.48 -5.13
C GLY A 329 -12.12 -6.93 -4.89
N PRO A 330 -12.41 -7.82 -5.83
CA PRO A 330 -12.02 -9.22 -5.71
C PRO A 330 -10.51 -9.41 -5.91
N VAL A 331 -9.93 -10.35 -5.17
CA VAL A 331 -8.50 -10.73 -5.28
C VAL A 331 -8.17 -11.31 -6.67
N ASP A 332 -9.11 -11.93 -7.34
CA ASP A 332 -8.87 -12.62 -8.61
C ASP A 332 -9.12 -11.76 -9.87
N GLU A 333 -9.58 -10.51 -9.72
CA GLU A 333 -9.85 -9.61 -10.83
C GLU A 333 -9.23 -8.23 -10.61
N ASP A 334 -8.75 -7.57 -11.68
CA ASP A 334 -8.37 -6.15 -11.62
C ASP A 334 -9.62 -5.27 -11.77
N ARG A 335 -10.45 -5.24 -10.72
CA ARG A 335 -11.73 -4.54 -10.73
C ARG A 335 -12.07 -3.99 -9.35
N VAL A 336 -12.46 -2.72 -9.30
CA VAL A 336 -13.02 -2.08 -8.10
C VAL A 336 -14.54 -2.24 -8.13
N THR A 337 -15.11 -2.78 -7.06
CA THR A 337 -16.55 -3.06 -6.92
C THR A 337 -17.24 -2.20 -5.87
N ALA A 338 -16.46 -1.66 -4.92
CA ALA A 338 -16.96 -0.77 -3.86
C ALA A 338 -15.90 0.28 -3.52
N PHE A 339 -16.35 1.40 -2.94
CA PHE A 339 -15.50 2.53 -2.59
C PHE A 339 -15.97 3.19 -1.29
N ILE A 340 -15.05 3.38 -0.35
CA ILE A 340 -15.29 4.20 0.83
C ILE A 340 -14.56 5.53 0.61
N ALA A 341 -15.32 6.59 0.48
CA ALA A 341 -14.77 7.94 0.40
C ALA A 341 -14.09 8.32 1.72
N PRO A 342 -13.01 9.10 1.69
CA PRO A 342 -12.40 9.62 2.89
C PRO A 342 -13.36 10.54 3.64
N PHE A 343 -13.12 10.72 4.92
CA PHE A 343 -13.83 11.77 5.66
C PHE A 343 -13.44 13.13 5.08
N ASP A 344 -14.40 13.79 4.47
CA ASP A 344 -14.22 15.05 3.77
C ASP A 344 -14.87 16.20 4.53
N ARG A 345 -14.12 17.28 4.68
CA ARG A 345 -14.67 18.55 5.20
C ARG A 345 -15.04 19.42 4.01
N GLU A 346 -16.23 20.01 4.03
CA GLU A 346 -16.75 20.86 2.95
C GLU A 346 -15.88 22.08 2.64
N ASP A 347 -15.02 22.49 3.58
CA ASP A 347 -14.16 23.67 3.48
C ASP A 347 -12.76 23.38 2.91
N ARG A 348 -12.51 22.18 2.35
CA ARG A 348 -11.17 21.80 1.91
C ARG A 348 -10.89 22.08 0.45
N VAL A 349 -9.69 22.60 0.21
CA VAL A 349 -9.13 22.83 -1.14
C VAL A 349 -8.45 21.58 -1.69
N TYR A 350 -7.93 20.70 -0.81
CA TYR A 350 -7.23 19.47 -1.19
C TYR A 350 -7.97 18.26 -0.64
N GLN A 351 -8.02 17.22 -1.45
CA GLN A 351 -8.42 15.88 -1.03
C GLN A 351 -7.31 15.26 -0.17
N GLY A 352 -7.63 14.24 0.61
CA GLY A 352 -6.61 13.40 1.16
C GLY A 352 -6.55 13.31 2.67
N THR A 353 -7.50 12.55 3.20
CA THR A 353 -7.44 12.08 4.57
C THR A 353 -7.91 10.63 4.67
N ALA A 354 -7.75 9.87 3.59
CA ALA A 354 -8.18 8.48 3.58
C ALA A 354 -7.37 7.60 4.53
N GLY A 355 -6.10 7.92 4.71
CA GLY A 355 -5.19 7.16 5.54
C GLY A 355 -4.13 6.38 4.76
N GLU A 356 -3.01 6.07 5.40
CA GLU A 356 -1.93 5.25 4.81
C GLU A 356 -2.10 3.76 5.12
N GLY A 357 -2.72 3.40 6.25
CA GLY A 357 -3.00 2.02 6.63
C GLY A 357 -4.48 1.69 6.61
N VAL A 358 -4.81 0.47 6.27
CA VAL A 358 -6.17 -0.07 6.26
C VAL A 358 -6.20 -1.47 6.85
N ALA A 359 -7.22 -1.76 7.68
CA ALA A 359 -7.52 -3.10 8.17
C ALA A 359 -9.02 -3.31 8.30
N VAL A 360 -9.46 -4.58 8.28
CA VAL A 360 -10.88 -4.95 8.31
C VAL A 360 -11.16 -6.02 9.33
N ASP A 361 -12.02 -5.73 10.30
CA ASP A 361 -12.39 -6.69 11.35
C ASP A 361 -13.34 -7.79 10.84
N ALA A 362 -13.65 -8.75 11.72
CA ALA A 362 -14.52 -9.86 11.38
C ALA A 362 -15.94 -9.41 10.97
N ASP A 363 -16.41 -8.31 11.54
CA ASP A 363 -17.76 -7.77 11.31
C ASP A 363 -17.83 -6.93 10.00
N GLY A 364 -16.70 -6.70 9.32
CA GLY A 364 -16.61 -5.92 8.10
C GLY A 364 -16.40 -4.43 8.32
N ASN A 365 -16.16 -4.00 9.56
CA ASN A 365 -15.77 -2.62 9.80
C ASN A 365 -14.37 -2.36 9.26
N VAL A 366 -14.20 -1.24 8.59
CA VAL A 366 -12.94 -0.83 7.98
C VAL A 366 -12.30 0.25 8.84
N TYR A 367 -11.03 0.08 9.13
CA TYR A 367 -10.25 1.04 9.91
C TYR A 367 -9.21 1.70 9.00
N ALA A 368 -9.07 3.01 9.11
CA ALA A 368 -8.07 3.79 8.39
C ALA A 368 -7.13 4.49 9.38
N ALA A 369 -5.84 4.20 9.25
CA ALA A 369 -4.77 4.87 9.99
C ALA A 369 -4.27 6.05 9.16
N GLU A 370 -4.57 7.28 9.59
CA GLU A 370 -4.42 8.48 8.81
C GLU A 370 -3.06 9.17 9.05
N GLY A 371 -2.37 9.48 7.97
CA GLY A 371 -1.05 10.11 7.99
C GLY A 371 -1.06 11.59 8.40
N PRO A 372 0.09 12.26 8.28
CA PRO A 372 0.30 13.62 8.82
C PRO A 372 -0.72 14.64 8.33
N ASN A 373 -1.15 14.53 7.08
CA ASN A 373 -2.05 15.50 6.46
C ASN A 373 -3.46 15.49 7.06
N SER A 374 -3.91 14.37 7.58
CA SER A 374 -5.27 14.24 8.16
C SER A 374 -5.47 15.09 9.39
N ILE A 375 -4.47 15.21 10.26
CA ILE A 375 -4.57 16.01 11.49
C ILE A 375 -4.80 17.47 11.14
N VAL A 376 -4.03 18.01 10.20
CA VAL A 376 -4.13 19.42 9.78
C VAL A 376 -5.43 19.67 9.05
N GLN A 377 -5.82 18.74 8.20
CA GLN A 377 -6.91 18.97 7.25
C GLN A 377 -8.27 18.54 7.79
N ALA A 378 -8.34 17.48 8.60
CA ALA A 378 -9.59 16.91 9.06
C ALA A 378 -9.72 16.74 10.58
N GLY A 379 -8.71 17.10 11.36
CA GLY A 379 -8.73 17.07 12.82
C GLY A 379 -8.80 15.67 13.43
N GLY A 380 -8.34 14.64 12.70
CA GLY A 380 -8.31 13.27 13.19
C GLY A 380 -7.23 12.45 12.53
N ALA A 381 -6.84 11.33 13.16
CA ALA A 381 -5.77 10.47 12.67
C ALA A 381 -6.15 8.98 12.61
N PHE A 382 -7.30 8.61 13.19
CA PHE A 382 -7.78 7.25 13.18
C PHE A 382 -9.30 7.21 12.95
N THR A 383 -9.72 6.55 11.89
CA THR A 383 -11.14 6.49 11.52
C THR A 383 -11.61 5.05 11.44
N LYS A 384 -12.77 4.79 12.04
CA LYS A 384 -13.53 3.55 11.87
C LYS A 384 -14.72 3.82 10.97
N TYR A 385 -14.84 3.10 9.89
CA TYR A 385 -16.00 3.01 9.01
C TYR A 385 -16.79 1.76 9.37
N SER A 386 -18.05 1.89 9.74
CA SER A 386 -18.86 0.79 10.24
C SER A 386 -19.98 0.42 9.27
N VAL A 387 -20.27 -0.89 9.18
CA VAL A 387 -21.39 -1.42 8.39
C VAL A 387 -22.76 -1.18 9.06
N LYS A 388 -22.77 -0.94 10.37
CA LYS A 388 -23.97 -0.71 11.19
C LYS A 388 -23.74 0.46 12.13
#